data_99c3252be306d8d2fc1c7d25932ab43a
#
_entry.id   99c3252be306d8d2fc1c7d25932ab43a
#
_cell.length_a   1.000
_cell.length_b   1.000
_cell.length_c   1.000
_cell.angle_alpha   90.00
_cell.angle_beta   90.00
_cell.angle_gamma   90.00
#
_symmetry.space_group_name_H-M   'P 1'
#
loop_
_entity.id
_entity.type
_entity.pdbx_description
1 polymer ?
#
loop_
_entity_poly.entity_id
_entity_poly.type
_entity_poly.pdbx_seq_one_letter_code
_entity_poly.pdbx_strand_id
1 'polypeptide(L)'
;WIFIHAESVQNPSEILADIRAIGAKAGLALHPATPLLPYRYLALQLDALMIMTSEPDGRGQQFIAPMCETVSQSREHFPAAECWADGGITLRAARLLAAAGAQHLVIGRALFTTANYDVTLSQFTAL
;
A
#
# COMPACT_ATOMS: atom_id res chain seq x y z
N TRP A 1 -10.91 -7.40 -0.74
CA TRP A 1 -9.96 -6.58 -1.50
C TRP A 1 -9.12 -7.44 -2.42
N ILE A 2 -9.01 -7.06 -3.70
CA ILE A 2 -8.10 -7.70 -4.64
C ILE A 2 -7.21 -6.61 -5.24
N PHE A 3 -5.92 -6.77 -5.05
CA PHE A 3 -4.91 -5.87 -5.60
C PHE A 3 -4.22 -6.50 -6.79
N ILE A 4 -4.04 -5.71 -7.85
CA ILE A 4 -3.18 -6.06 -8.99
C ILE A 4 -1.95 -5.16 -8.99
N HIS A 5 -0.79 -5.72 -9.29
CA HIS A 5 0.42 -4.92 -9.49
C HIS A 5 0.36 -4.23 -10.86
N ALA A 6 0.53 -2.92 -10.86
CA ALA A 6 0.48 -2.11 -12.08
C ALA A 6 1.49 -2.59 -13.14
N GLU A 7 2.66 -3.04 -12.67
CA GLU A 7 3.76 -3.50 -13.51
C GLU A 7 3.50 -4.87 -14.15
N SER A 8 2.53 -5.63 -13.65
CA SER A 8 2.24 -7.00 -14.11
C SER A 8 1.13 -7.06 -15.18
N VAL A 9 0.49 -5.93 -15.48
CA VAL A 9 -0.69 -5.90 -16.37
C VAL A 9 -0.56 -4.81 -17.43
N GLN A 10 -1.03 -5.11 -18.65
CA GLN A 10 -1.04 -4.12 -19.74
C GLN A 10 -2.29 -3.22 -19.70
N ASN A 11 -3.44 -3.78 -19.35
CA ASN A 11 -4.73 -3.10 -19.32
C ASN A 11 -5.35 -3.14 -17.91
N PRO A 12 -4.82 -2.36 -16.95
CA PRO A 12 -5.31 -2.42 -15.56
C PRO A 12 -6.79 -2.05 -15.43
N SER A 13 -7.30 -1.14 -16.28
CA SER A 13 -8.71 -0.74 -16.26
C SER A 13 -9.68 -1.90 -16.45
N GLU A 14 -9.39 -2.81 -17.36
CA GLU A 14 -10.21 -3.99 -17.65
C GLU A 14 -10.24 -4.94 -16.45
N ILE A 15 -9.07 -5.24 -15.88
CA ILE A 15 -8.96 -6.15 -14.74
C ILE A 15 -9.62 -5.55 -13.48
N LEU A 16 -9.47 -4.25 -13.26
CA LEU A 16 -10.15 -3.57 -12.15
C LEU A 16 -11.68 -3.64 -12.31
N ALA A 17 -12.20 -3.52 -13.54
CA ALA A 17 -13.63 -3.69 -13.82
C ALA A 17 -14.10 -5.12 -13.53
N ASP A 18 -13.32 -6.14 -13.94
CA ASP A 18 -13.64 -7.54 -13.67
C ASP A 18 -13.65 -7.85 -12.17
N ILE A 19 -12.69 -7.33 -11.41
CA ILE A 19 -12.66 -7.45 -9.94
C ILE A 19 -13.94 -6.87 -9.31
N ARG A 20 -14.37 -5.71 -9.76
CA ARG A 20 -15.60 -5.08 -9.26
C ARG A 20 -16.86 -5.84 -9.68
N ALA A 21 -16.86 -6.43 -10.88
CA ALA A 21 -17.98 -7.21 -11.39
C ALA A 21 -18.30 -8.46 -10.54
N ILE A 22 -17.29 -9.05 -9.89
CA ILE A 22 -17.47 -10.16 -8.95
C ILE A 22 -17.82 -9.70 -7.51
N GLY A 23 -18.03 -8.38 -7.29
CA GLY A 23 -18.39 -7.83 -5.99
C GLY A 23 -17.21 -7.57 -5.05
N ALA A 24 -15.96 -7.70 -5.52
CA ALA A 24 -14.77 -7.38 -4.74
C ALA A 24 -14.40 -5.90 -4.87
N LYS A 25 -13.68 -5.38 -3.87
CA LYS A 25 -13.03 -4.08 -3.93
C LYS A 25 -11.74 -4.16 -4.74
N ALA A 26 -11.57 -3.24 -5.71
CA ALA A 26 -10.46 -3.25 -6.65
C ALA A 26 -9.34 -2.30 -6.23
N GLY A 27 -8.13 -2.81 -6.10
CA GLY A 27 -6.94 -2.05 -5.74
C GLY A 27 -5.82 -2.16 -6.77
N LEU A 28 -5.00 -1.12 -6.88
CA LEU A 28 -3.78 -1.09 -7.66
C LEU A 28 -2.57 -0.99 -6.73
N ALA A 29 -1.60 -1.88 -6.88
CA ALA A 29 -0.34 -1.84 -6.16
C ALA A 29 0.78 -1.31 -7.06
N LEU A 30 1.60 -0.42 -6.52
CA LEU A 30 2.72 0.22 -7.22
C LEU A 30 4.05 -0.12 -6.56
N HIS A 31 4.99 -0.63 -7.34
CA HIS A 31 6.39 -0.83 -6.94
C HIS A 31 7.05 0.53 -6.58
N PRO A 32 8.05 0.58 -5.68
CA PRO A 32 8.69 1.84 -5.29
C PRO A 32 9.25 2.66 -6.46
N ALA A 33 9.70 2.01 -7.53
CA ALA A 33 10.22 2.67 -8.72
C ALA A 33 9.13 3.07 -9.74
N THR A 34 7.86 2.73 -9.49
CA THR A 34 6.77 3.00 -10.43
C THR A 34 6.14 4.36 -10.13
N PRO A 35 6.15 5.30 -11.11
CA PRO A 35 5.55 6.62 -10.93
C PRO A 35 4.04 6.52 -10.73
N LEU A 36 3.50 7.34 -9.83
CA LEU A 36 2.08 7.37 -9.47
C LEU A 36 1.22 8.03 -10.56
N LEU A 37 1.66 9.16 -11.10
CA LEU A 37 0.85 10.02 -11.97
C LEU A 37 0.36 9.38 -13.27
N PRO A 38 1.09 8.48 -13.94
CA PRO A 38 0.61 7.80 -15.14
C PRO A 38 -0.69 7.01 -14.92
N TYR A 39 -1.01 6.62 -13.68
CA TYR A 39 -2.22 5.86 -13.34
C TYR A 39 -3.39 6.74 -12.89
N ARG A 40 -3.26 8.07 -12.93
CA ARG A 40 -4.31 9.00 -12.48
C ARG A 40 -5.63 8.84 -13.26
N TYR A 41 -5.57 8.36 -14.50
CA TYR A 41 -6.78 8.08 -15.29
C TYR A 41 -7.65 6.97 -14.69
N LEU A 42 -7.12 6.14 -13.77
CA LEU A 42 -7.83 5.08 -13.07
C LEU A 42 -8.49 5.56 -11.76
N ALA A 43 -8.35 6.82 -11.37
CA ALA A 43 -8.73 7.32 -10.05
C ALA A 43 -10.20 7.00 -9.66
N LEU A 44 -11.11 7.00 -10.63
CA LEU A 44 -12.54 6.67 -10.40
C LEU A 44 -12.85 5.17 -10.42
N GLN A 45 -11.88 4.34 -10.79
CA GLN A 45 -12.03 2.88 -10.86
C GLN A 45 -11.39 2.19 -9.66
N LEU A 46 -10.60 2.91 -8.87
CA LEU A 46 -9.86 2.38 -7.73
C LEU A 46 -10.65 2.57 -6.44
N ASP A 47 -10.84 1.48 -5.71
CA ASP A 47 -11.28 1.51 -4.32
C ASP A 47 -10.07 1.67 -3.37
N ALA A 48 -8.88 1.22 -3.79
CA ALA A 48 -7.64 1.35 -3.03
C ALA A 48 -6.41 1.52 -3.92
N LEU A 49 -5.40 2.19 -3.37
CA LEU A 49 -4.06 2.29 -3.91
C LEU A 49 -3.06 1.81 -2.87
N MET A 50 -2.28 0.78 -3.21
CA MET A 50 -1.24 0.24 -2.34
C MET A 50 0.14 0.71 -2.80
N ILE A 51 0.83 1.42 -1.93
CA ILE A 51 2.20 1.87 -2.16
C ILE A 51 3.14 0.85 -1.54
N MET A 52 3.94 0.18 -2.38
CA MET A 52 5.00 -0.69 -1.89
C MET A 52 6.12 0.17 -1.30
N THR A 53 6.46 -0.08 -0.04
CA THR A 53 7.44 0.70 0.72
C THR A 53 8.75 -0.03 0.95
N SER A 54 8.94 -1.14 0.26
CA SER A 54 10.20 -1.88 0.15
C SER A 54 10.31 -2.52 -1.23
N GLU A 55 11.53 -2.79 -1.67
CA GLU A 55 11.72 -3.60 -2.87
C GLU A 55 11.44 -5.08 -2.58
N PRO A 56 10.85 -5.83 -3.54
CA PRO A 56 10.56 -7.25 -3.40
C PRO A 56 11.82 -8.08 -3.70
N ASP A 57 12.92 -7.78 -3.04
CA ASP A 57 14.24 -8.37 -3.30
C ASP A 57 14.48 -9.72 -2.60
N GLY A 58 13.54 -10.16 -1.75
CA GLY A 58 13.68 -11.38 -0.95
C GLY A 58 14.77 -11.34 0.13
N ARG A 59 15.47 -10.20 0.28
CA ARG A 59 16.63 -10.04 1.17
C ARG A 59 16.34 -9.33 2.49
N GLY A 60 15.09 -9.22 2.85
CA GLY A 60 14.76 -8.64 4.12
C GLY A 60 13.89 -7.38 4.05
N GLN A 61 13.49 -6.92 2.87
CA GLN A 61 12.50 -5.85 2.67
C GLN A 61 12.68 -4.68 3.63
N GLN A 62 13.72 -3.89 3.42
CA GLN A 62 13.96 -2.69 4.21
C GLN A 62 13.01 -1.57 3.79
N PHE A 63 12.48 -0.86 4.78
CA PHE A 63 11.62 0.29 4.56
C PHE A 63 12.35 1.43 3.82
N ILE A 64 11.75 1.91 2.73
CA ILE A 64 12.24 3.01 1.92
C ILE A 64 11.54 4.30 2.36
N ALA A 65 12.16 5.07 3.24
CA ALA A 65 11.55 6.25 3.85
C ALA A 65 11.03 7.31 2.84
N PRO A 66 11.66 7.58 1.68
CA PRO A 66 11.12 8.46 0.65
C PRO A 66 9.73 8.07 0.14
N MET A 67 9.28 6.81 0.30
CA MET A 67 7.94 6.40 -0.10
C MET A 67 6.82 7.06 0.71
N CYS A 68 7.12 7.69 1.84
CA CYS A 68 6.16 8.52 2.57
C CYS A 68 5.68 9.70 1.71
N GLU A 69 6.53 10.26 0.85
CA GLU A 69 6.13 11.30 -0.10
C GLU A 69 5.13 10.75 -1.13
N THR A 70 5.38 9.55 -1.67
CA THR A 70 4.45 8.90 -2.60
C THR A 70 3.10 8.61 -1.93
N VAL A 71 3.08 8.21 -0.65
CA VAL A 71 1.85 8.06 0.14
C VAL A 71 1.11 9.38 0.24
N SER A 72 1.78 10.48 0.55
CA SER A 72 1.15 11.80 0.61
C SER A 72 0.58 12.23 -0.74
N GLN A 73 1.34 12.06 -1.83
CA GLN A 73 0.90 12.34 -3.19
C GLN A 73 -0.30 11.47 -3.62
N SER A 74 -0.35 10.21 -3.15
CA SER A 74 -1.48 9.33 -3.45
C SER A 74 -2.79 9.87 -2.88
N ARG A 75 -2.76 10.47 -1.70
CA ARG A 75 -3.92 11.11 -1.08
C ARG A 75 -4.40 12.35 -1.85
N GLU A 76 -3.48 13.08 -2.45
CA GLU A 76 -3.80 14.24 -3.28
C GLU A 76 -4.39 13.85 -4.63
N HIS A 77 -3.79 12.88 -5.31
CA HIS A 77 -4.16 12.52 -6.68
C HIS A 77 -5.25 11.46 -6.79
N PHE A 78 -5.49 10.69 -5.72
CA PHE A 78 -6.50 9.61 -5.65
C PHE A 78 -7.37 9.75 -4.38
N PRO A 79 -8.03 10.91 -4.19
CA PRO A 79 -8.71 11.22 -2.93
C PRO A 79 -9.86 10.26 -2.57
N ALA A 80 -10.44 9.57 -3.57
CA ALA A 80 -11.52 8.60 -3.38
C ALA A 80 -11.01 7.19 -3.05
N ALA A 81 -9.75 6.87 -3.35
CA ALA A 81 -9.15 5.57 -3.07
C ALA A 81 -8.56 5.53 -1.65
N GLU A 82 -8.74 4.40 -0.96
CA GLU A 82 -8.07 4.17 0.33
C GLU A 82 -6.57 3.94 0.10
N CYS A 83 -5.73 4.64 0.87
CA CYS A 83 -4.28 4.50 0.76
C CYS A 83 -3.76 3.39 1.68
N TRP A 84 -3.16 2.39 1.08
CA TRP A 84 -2.51 1.25 1.71
C TRP A 84 -1.00 1.35 1.56
N ALA A 85 -0.25 0.85 2.53
CA ALA A 85 1.20 0.71 2.43
C ALA A 85 1.63 -0.70 2.84
N ASP A 86 2.57 -1.27 2.08
CA ASP A 86 3.15 -2.60 2.33
C ASP A 86 4.65 -2.61 2.06
N GLY A 87 5.39 -3.24 2.95
CA GLY A 87 6.80 -3.54 2.78
C GLY A 87 7.72 -2.93 3.84
N GLY A 88 8.39 -3.79 4.61
CA GLY A 88 9.40 -3.40 5.60
C GLY A 88 8.88 -2.57 6.78
N ILE A 89 7.59 -2.64 7.09
CA ILE A 89 6.95 -1.75 8.05
C ILE A 89 7.29 -2.18 9.48
N THR A 90 8.14 -1.38 10.14
CA THR A 90 8.39 -1.38 11.58
C THR A 90 7.46 -0.39 12.27
N LEU A 91 7.39 -0.39 13.60
CA LEU A 91 6.58 0.59 14.35
C LEU A 91 6.97 2.05 14.04
N ARG A 92 8.27 2.31 13.83
CA ARG A 92 8.76 3.62 13.40
C ARG A 92 8.26 3.98 11.99
N ALA A 93 8.37 3.05 11.04
CA ALA A 93 7.87 3.25 9.68
C ALA A 93 6.35 3.46 9.65
N ALA A 94 5.61 2.69 10.46
CA ALA A 94 4.17 2.83 10.60
C ALA A 94 3.74 4.24 11.02
N ARG A 95 4.44 4.85 11.99
CA ARG A 95 4.18 6.24 12.40
C ARG A 95 4.41 7.24 11.27
N LEU A 96 5.49 7.06 10.50
CA LEU A 96 5.79 7.93 9.36
C LEU A 96 4.73 7.79 8.26
N LEU A 97 4.32 6.57 7.96
CA LEU A 97 3.30 6.29 6.94
C LEU A 97 1.92 6.81 7.35
N ALA A 98 1.52 6.63 8.62
CA ALA A 98 0.28 7.18 9.15
C ALA A 98 0.28 8.71 9.08
N ALA A 99 1.39 9.36 9.47
CA ALA A 99 1.55 10.81 9.35
C ALA A 99 1.52 11.30 7.89
N ALA A 100 1.97 10.48 6.92
CA ALA A 100 1.89 10.77 5.50
C ALA A 100 0.48 10.55 4.90
N GLY A 101 -0.44 9.93 5.65
CA GLY A 101 -1.82 9.73 5.25
C GLY A 101 -2.19 8.30 4.82
N ALA A 102 -1.34 7.31 5.08
CA ALA A 102 -1.72 5.91 4.91
C ALA A 102 -2.86 5.55 5.88
N GLN A 103 -3.90 4.92 5.35
CA GLN A 103 -5.08 4.50 6.11
C GLN A 103 -4.99 3.03 6.53
N HIS A 104 -4.24 2.24 5.76
CA HIS A 104 -4.04 0.81 6.00
C HIS A 104 -2.55 0.45 5.89
N LEU A 105 -2.08 -0.36 6.81
CA LEU A 105 -0.70 -0.86 6.84
C LEU A 105 -0.70 -2.38 6.82
N VAL A 106 0.00 -2.98 5.87
CA VAL A 106 0.22 -4.43 5.81
C VAL A 106 1.48 -4.74 6.60
N ILE A 107 1.30 -5.41 7.74
CA ILE A 107 2.38 -5.68 8.68
C ILE A 107 2.60 -7.19 8.79
N GLY A 108 3.74 -7.65 8.34
CA GLY A 108 4.14 -9.06 8.40
C GLY A 108 5.16 -9.31 9.52
N ARG A 109 6.44 -9.33 9.16
CA ARG A 109 7.54 -9.74 10.04
C ARG A 109 7.60 -9.01 11.37
N ALA A 110 7.40 -7.71 11.40
CA ALA A 110 7.42 -6.94 12.65
C ALA A 110 6.41 -7.44 13.68
N LEU A 111 5.33 -8.09 13.23
CA LEU A 111 4.31 -8.66 14.10
C LEU A 111 4.57 -10.13 14.41
N PHE A 112 4.96 -10.92 13.40
CA PHE A 112 5.07 -12.38 13.55
C PHE A 112 6.43 -12.88 14.07
N THR A 113 7.46 -12.02 14.13
CA THR A 113 8.77 -12.36 14.71
C THR A 113 8.97 -11.85 16.14
N THR A 114 7.95 -11.22 16.71
CA THR A 114 8.03 -10.70 18.08
C THR A 114 7.81 -11.81 19.11
N ALA A 115 8.43 -11.66 20.27
CA ALA A 115 8.21 -12.56 21.42
C ALA A 115 6.86 -12.31 22.10
N ASN A 116 6.25 -11.15 21.93
CA ASN A 116 4.95 -10.79 22.53
C ASN A 116 4.05 -10.13 21.47
N TYR A 117 3.23 -10.97 20.83
CA TYR A 117 2.30 -10.59 19.78
C TYR A 117 1.31 -9.50 20.23
N ASP A 118 0.66 -9.68 21.39
CA ASP A 118 -0.41 -8.79 21.85
C ASP A 118 0.11 -7.38 22.15
N VAL A 119 1.29 -7.29 22.79
CA VAL A 119 1.94 -5.99 23.05
C VAL A 119 2.33 -5.30 21.74
N THR A 120 2.89 -6.05 20.79
CA THR A 120 3.30 -5.49 19.52
C THR A 120 2.08 -5.05 18.71
N LEU A 121 1.02 -5.86 18.65
CA LEU A 121 -0.22 -5.50 17.97
C LEU A 121 -0.83 -4.22 18.58
N SER A 122 -0.89 -4.11 19.90
CA SER A 122 -1.44 -2.93 20.57
C SER A 122 -0.65 -1.65 20.25
N GLN A 123 0.67 -1.75 20.04
CA GLN A 123 1.49 -0.61 19.63
C GLN A 123 1.17 -0.12 18.21
N PHE A 124 0.83 -1.03 17.30
CA PHE A 124 0.42 -0.67 15.95
C PHE A 124 -1.01 -0.12 15.88
N THR A 125 -1.91 -0.63 16.69
CA THR A 125 -3.31 -0.17 16.72
C THR A 125 -3.51 1.14 17.47
N ALA A 126 -2.51 1.60 18.22
CA ALA A 126 -2.50 2.89 18.92
C ALA A 126 -1.91 4.06 18.11
N LEU A 127 -1.66 3.87 16.80
CA LEU A 127 -1.04 4.88 15.92
C LEU A 127 -2.01 6.00 15.48
#